data_f5908e393a4005e023ab6e1dbaa0820b
#
_entry.id   f5908e393a4005e023ab6e1dbaa0820b
#
_cell.length_a   1.000
_cell.length_b   1.000
_cell.length_c   1.000
_cell.angle_alpha   90.00
_cell.angle_beta   90.00
_cell.angle_gamma   90.00
#
_symmetry.space_group_name_H-M   'P 1'
#
loop_
_entity.id
_entity.type
_entity.pdbx_description
1 polymer ?
#
loop_
_entity_poly.entity_id
_entity_poly.type
_entity_poly.pdbx_seq_one_letter_code
_entity_poly.pdbx_strand_id
1 'polypeptide(L)'
;MAERLSLSRWDEWFDLGSWQNPRLLHAEPSDRILVCPPALGDGYYQNIFLEDNITLVILDYRLHDDLVFDMAGERERIEFEFQLAGPQAGYSFFVPYFGLPEMSVKHARKRYFKIEVFFEPPILNTYFQAVL
;
A
#
# COMPACT_ATOMS: atom_id res chain seq x y z
N MET A 1 -18.59 8.99 14.77
CA MET A 1 -17.35 8.39 15.31
C MET A 1 -16.70 7.53 14.21
N ALA A 2 -15.41 7.63 14.02
CA ALA A 2 -14.71 6.86 13.01
C ALA A 2 -14.67 5.37 13.38
N GLU A 3 -14.90 4.51 12.41
CA GLU A 3 -14.71 3.07 12.58
C GLU A 3 -13.23 2.76 12.75
N ARG A 4 -12.92 1.73 13.52
CA ARG A 4 -11.56 1.32 13.82
C ARG A 4 -11.30 -0.09 13.33
N LEU A 5 -10.26 -0.26 12.54
CA LEU A 5 -9.84 -1.55 12.01
C LEU A 5 -8.48 -1.93 12.59
N SER A 6 -8.40 -3.10 13.22
CA SER A 6 -7.16 -3.64 13.75
C SER A 6 -6.60 -4.65 12.76
N LEU A 7 -5.41 -4.39 12.23
CA LEU A 7 -4.83 -5.14 11.12
C LEU A 7 -3.45 -5.69 11.49
N SER A 8 -3.14 -6.88 11.05
CA SER A 8 -1.79 -7.42 11.06
C SER A 8 -1.04 -7.09 9.76
N ARG A 9 -1.77 -6.95 8.65
CA ARG A 9 -1.25 -6.42 7.38
C ARG A 9 -2.18 -5.35 6.87
N TRP A 10 -1.63 -4.34 6.23
CA TRP A 10 -2.41 -3.19 5.78
C TRP A 10 -3.46 -3.54 4.72
N ASP A 11 -3.19 -4.55 3.89
CA ASP A 11 -4.07 -4.96 2.80
C ASP A 11 -5.26 -5.84 3.23
N GLU A 12 -5.35 -6.23 4.50
CA GLU A 12 -6.39 -7.15 4.99
C GLU A 12 -7.81 -6.61 4.86
N TRP A 13 -7.99 -5.30 4.82
CA TRP A 13 -9.32 -4.70 4.78
C TRP A 13 -9.91 -4.62 3.37
N PHE A 14 -9.15 -4.97 2.34
CA PHE A 14 -9.61 -5.01 0.95
C PHE A 14 -10.27 -6.34 0.62
N ASP A 15 -11.19 -6.31 -0.36
CA ASP A 15 -11.77 -7.50 -0.97
C ASP A 15 -10.92 -7.96 -2.16
N LEU A 16 -11.14 -9.19 -2.61
CA LEU A 16 -10.50 -9.69 -3.82
C LEU A 16 -11.03 -8.94 -5.04
N GLY A 17 -10.13 -8.56 -5.93
CA GLY A 17 -10.44 -7.92 -7.21
C GLY A 17 -9.99 -8.75 -8.39
N SER A 18 -10.03 -8.14 -9.58
CA SER A 18 -9.64 -8.78 -10.83
C SER A 18 -8.64 -7.91 -11.58
N TRP A 19 -7.64 -8.55 -12.19
CA TRP A 19 -6.70 -7.87 -13.09
C TRP A 19 -7.39 -7.27 -14.33
N GLN A 20 -8.61 -7.67 -14.61
CA GLN A 20 -9.42 -7.14 -15.71
C GLN A 20 -10.17 -5.85 -15.34
N ASN A 21 -10.04 -5.35 -14.11
CA ASN A 21 -10.65 -4.12 -13.67
C ASN A 21 -10.24 -2.95 -14.60
N PRO A 22 -11.18 -2.26 -15.26
CA PRO A 22 -10.87 -1.22 -16.23
C PRO A 22 -10.23 0.04 -15.61
N ARG A 23 -10.25 0.19 -14.29
CA ARG A 23 -9.60 1.31 -13.61
C ARG A 23 -8.09 1.18 -13.57
N LEU A 24 -7.55 -0.02 -13.74
CA LEU A 24 -6.10 -0.25 -13.73
C LEU A 24 -5.49 0.30 -15.01
N LEU A 25 -4.38 1.02 -14.88
CA LEU A 25 -3.67 1.57 -16.04
C LEU A 25 -3.05 0.46 -16.88
N HIS A 26 -2.48 -0.52 -16.22
CA HIS A 26 -1.92 -1.71 -16.83
C HIS A 26 -1.97 -2.83 -15.81
N ALA A 27 -2.34 -4.02 -16.22
CA ALA A 27 -2.36 -5.16 -15.33
C ALA A 27 -2.05 -6.46 -16.09
N GLU A 28 -1.40 -7.35 -15.38
CA GLU A 28 -1.08 -8.70 -15.84
C GLU A 28 -1.84 -9.72 -14.99
N PRO A 29 -2.14 -10.92 -15.53
CA PRO A 29 -2.81 -11.95 -14.73
C PRO A 29 -2.06 -12.37 -13.46
N SER A 30 -0.74 -12.15 -13.42
CA SER A 30 0.09 -12.46 -12.25
C SER A 30 0.00 -11.41 -11.15
N ASP A 31 -0.56 -10.24 -11.44
CA ASP A 31 -0.72 -9.18 -10.44
C ASP A 31 -1.79 -9.57 -9.42
N ARG A 32 -1.56 -9.20 -8.17
CA ARG A 32 -2.55 -9.36 -7.12
C ARG A 32 -3.39 -8.09 -7.05
N ILE A 33 -4.67 -8.22 -7.30
CA ILE A 33 -5.60 -7.08 -7.32
C ILE A 33 -6.58 -7.21 -6.18
N LEU A 34 -6.73 -6.13 -5.41
CA LEU A 34 -7.73 -6.00 -4.37
C LEU A 34 -8.59 -4.77 -4.66
N VAL A 35 -9.79 -4.74 -4.10
CA VAL A 35 -10.69 -3.60 -4.24
C VAL A 35 -11.17 -3.15 -2.88
N CYS A 36 -11.41 -1.85 -2.74
CA CYS A 36 -12.01 -1.30 -1.54
C CYS A 36 -13.42 -1.87 -1.37
N PRO A 37 -13.78 -2.41 -0.19
CA PRO A 37 -15.15 -2.88 0.04
C PRO A 37 -16.16 -1.75 -0.22
N PRO A 38 -17.23 -2.00 -0.97
CA PRO A 38 -18.22 -0.95 -1.31
C PRO A 38 -18.84 -0.28 -0.07
N ALA A 39 -18.95 -1.00 1.03
CA ALA A 39 -19.45 -0.44 2.29
C ALA A 39 -18.51 0.61 2.90
N LEU A 40 -17.22 0.57 2.61
CA LEU A 40 -16.21 1.47 3.16
C LEU A 40 -15.81 2.58 2.20
N GLY A 41 -15.87 2.32 0.90
CA GLY A 41 -15.44 3.31 -0.07
C GLY A 41 -15.37 2.77 -1.48
N ASP A 42 -14.38 3.27 -2.23
CA ASP A 42 -14.14 2.93 -3.62
C ASP A 42 -12.65 3.01 -3.91
N GLY A 43 -12.15 2.08 -4.71
CA GLY A 43 -10.76 2.09 -5.10
C GLY A 43 -10.15 0.70 -5.27
N TYR A 44 -8.84 0.66 -5.50
CA TYR A 44 -8.13 -0.58 -5.73
C TYR A 44 -6.73 -0.55 -5.12
N TYR A 45 -6.18 -1.75 -5.00
CA TYR A 45 -4.82 -2.03 -4.57
C TYR A 45 -4.25 -3.03 -5.57
N GLN A 46 -3.17 -2.66 -6.24
CA GLN A 46 -2.51 -3.51 -7.23
C GLN A 46 -1.10 -3.82 -6.76
N ASN A 47 -0.80 -5.09 -6.63
CA ASN A 47 0.51 -5.57 -6.20
C ASN A 47 1.17 -6.27 -7.38
N ILE A 48 2.28 -5.71 -7.86
CA ILE A 48 3.04 -6.19 -9.01
C ILE A 48 4.36 -6.75 -8.51
N PHE A 49 4.61 -8.03 -8.76
CA PHE A 49 5.86 -8.67 -8.40
C PHE A 49 6.86 -8.46 -9.53
N LEU A 50 7.86 -7.59 -9.30
CA LEU A 50 8.85 -7.27 -10.32
C LEU A 50 9.95 -8.31 -10.39
N GLU A 51 10.49 -8.68 -9.24
CA GLU A 51 11.55 -9.68 -9.07
C GLU A 51 11.42 -10.27 -7.67
N ASP A 52 12.23 -11.27 -7.36
CA ASP A 52 12.34 -11.76 -6.00
C ASP A 52 12.72 -10.61 -5.07
N ASN A 53 11.95 -10.43 -3.99
CA ASN A 53 12.17 -9.42 -2.98
C ASN A 53 11.95 -7.96 -3.42
N ILE A 54 11.42 -7.71 -4.63
CA ILE A 54 11.03 -6.38 -5.09
C ILE A 54 9.58 -6.40 -5.52
N THR A 55 8.77 -5.52 -4.93
CA THR A 55 7.35 -5.43 -5.20
C THR A 55 6.94 -3.98 -5.44
N LEU A 56 6.12 -3.76 -6.46
CA LEU A 56 5.51 -2.45 -6.75
C LEU A 56 4.04 -2.50 -6.36
N VAL A 57 3.60 -1.53 -5.58
CA VAL A 57 2.19 -1.39 -5.18
C VAL A 57 1.64 -0.08 -5.73
N ILE A 58 0.50 -0.16 -6.39
CA ILE A 58 -0.28 1.01 -6.81
C ILE A 58 -1.58 0.98 -6.01
N LEU A 59 -1.85 2.08 -5.31
CA LEU A 59 -2.97 2.19 -4.40
C LEU A 59 -3.74 3.47 -4.72
N ASP A 60 -5.03 3.33 -5.00
CA ASP A 60 -5.90 4.46 -5.31
C ASP A 60 -7.28 4.21 -4.70
N TYR A 61 -7.62 4.94 -3.64
CA TYR A 61 -8.90 4.73 -2.97
C TYR A 61 -9.45 6.02 -2.37
N ARG A 62 -10.75 6.00 -2.12
CA ARG A 62 -11.50 7.05 -1.43
C ARG A 62 -12.53 6.41 -0.51
N LEU A 63 -12.58 6.86 0.73
CA LEU A 63 -13.47 6.33 1.76
C LEU A 63 -14.74 7.16 1.87
N HIS A 64 -15.85 6.51 2.29
CA HIS A 64 -17.10 7.21 2.58
C HIS A 64 -17.02 7.95 3.92
N ASP A 65 -16.40 7.32 4.91
CA ASP A 65 -16.25 7.84 6.27
C ASP A 65 -14.80 7.76 6.72
N ASP A 66 -14.46 8.52 7.74
CA ASP A 66 -13.13 8.41 8.33
C ASP A 66 -12.92 7.01 8.90
N LEU A 67 -11.73 6.46 8.68
CA LEU A 67 -11.31 5.18 9.25
C LEU A 67 -10.04 5.33 10.05
N VAL A 68 -9.98 4.65 11.18
CA VAL A 68 -8.76 4.54 11.98
C VAL A 68 -8.19 3.14 11.77
N PHE A 69 -6.94 3.09 11.33
CA PHE A 69 -6.22 1.83 11.15
C PHE A 69 -5.22 1.64 12.28
N ASP A 70 -5.41 0.57 13.05
CA ASP A 70 -4.44 0.10 14.02
C ASP A 70 -3.65 -1.04 13.39
N MET A 71 -2.39 -0.78 13.11
CA MET A 71 -1.49 -1.76 12.52
C MET A 71 -0.65 -2.42 13.59
N ALA A 72 -0.68 -3.74 13.68
CA ALA A 72 0.36 -4.48 14.35
C ALA A 72 1.68 -4.30 13.58
N GLY A 73 2.80 -4.47 14.24
CA GLY A 73 4.09 -4.34 13.56
C GLY A 73 4.24 -5.37 12.45
N GLU A 74 4.50 -4.91 11.22
CA GLU A 74 4.85 -5.77 10.11
C GLU A 74 6.34 -6.13 10.16
N ARG A 75 6.75 -7.13 9.38
CA ARG A 75 8.16 -7.50 9.25
C ARG A 75 8.99 -6.34 8.69
N GLU A 76 10.27 -6.34 8.99
CA GLU A 76 11.21 -5.34 8.48
C GLU A 76 11.26 -5.36 6.96
N ARG A 77 11.18 -4.16 6.37
CA ARG A 77 11.32 -3.95 4.93
C ARG A 77 11.59 -2.47 4.68
N ILE A 78 12.01 -2.14 3.47
CA ILE A 78 12.24 -0.77 3.04
C ILE A 78 11.26 -0.42 1.93
N GLU A 79 10.66 0.76 2.05
CA GLU A 79 9.69 1.26 1.11
C GLU A 79 10.13 2.61 0.55
N PHE A 80 10.00 2.77 -0.76
CA PHE A 80 9.97 4.08 -1.40
C PHE A 80 8.52 4.39 -1.75
N GLU A 81 8.02 5.53 -1.32
CA GLU A 81 6.63 5.91 -1.48
C GLU A 81 6.53 7.23 -2.24
N PHE A 82 5.64 7.27 -3.25
CA PHE A 82 5.36 8.46 -4.04
C PHE A 82 3.88 8.78 -3.89
N GLN A 83 3.57 9.91 -3.24
CA GLN A 83 2.20 10.37 -3.01
C GLN A 83 1.74 11.19 -4.21
N LEU A 84 0.74 10.71 -4.95
CA LEU A 84 0.21 11.38 -6.13
C LEU A 84 -1.06 12.17 -5.83
N ALA A 85 -1.84 11.73 -4.86
CA ALA A 85 -3.00 12.46 -4.32
C ALA A 85 -3.17 12.13 -2.85
N GLY A 86 -3.69 13.10 -2.07
CA GLY A 86 -3.88 12.99 -0.63
C GLY A 86 -3.19 14.13 0.09
N PRO A 87 -3.13 14.08 1.44
CA PRO A 87 -2.56 15.18 2.24
C PRO A 87 -1.11 15.52 1.91
N GLN A 88 -0.35 14.56 1.37
CA GLN A 88 1.07 14.72 1.07
C GLN A 88 1.37 14.54 -0.42
N ALA A 89 0.41 14.92 -1.29
CA ALA A 89 0.59 14.84 -2.72
C ALA A 89 1.81 15.64 -3.18
N GLY A 90 2.57 15.06 -4.11
CA GLY A 90 3.80 15.65 -4.62
C GLY A 90 5.06 15.33 -3.82
N TYR A 91 4.93 14.65 -2.69
CA TYR A 91 6.07 14.23 -1.88
C TYR A 91 6.45 12.78 -2.16
N SER A 92 7.73 12.48 -1.98
CA SER A 92 8.26 11.13 -1.99
C SER A 92 8.94 10.84 -0.66
N PHE A 93 8.85 9.59 -0.23
CA PHE A 93 9.36 9.17 1.07
C PHE A 93 10.19 7.91 0.94
N PHE A 94 11.21 7.83 1.77
CA PHE A 94 11.95 6.62 2.05
C PHE A 94 11.57 6.18 3.46
N VAL A 95 10.98 5.00 3.59
CA VAL A 95 10.44 4.54 4.88
C VAL A 95 11.06 3.19 5.25
N PRO A 96 11.92 3.15 6.25
CA PRO A 96 12.35 1.87 6.82
C PRO A 96 11.31 1.41 7.84
N TYR A 97 10.79 0.19 7.66
CA TYR A 97 9.88 -0.44 8.62
C TYR A 97 10.64 -1.33 9.58
N PHE A 98 10.45 -1.10 10.87
CA PHE A 98 11.13 -1.85 11.93
C PHE A 98 10.18 -2.78 12.71
N GLY A 99 9.02 -3.08 12.16
CA GLY A 99 8.07 -3.95 12.83
C GLY A 99 7.33 -3.30 14.00
N LEU A 100 7.34 -1.98 14.09
CA LEU A 100 6.65 -1.25 15.16
C LEU A 100 5.17 -1.09 14.88
N PRO A 101 4.30 -1.22 15.91
CA PRO A 101 2.88 -0.91 15.75
C PRO A 101 2.67 0.54 15.33
N GLU A 102 1.65 0.77 14.51
CA GLU A 102 1.33 2.08 13.98
C GLU A 102 -0.17 2.30 13.99
N MET A 103 -0.58 3.54 14.25
CA MET A 103 -1.97 3.96 14.10
C MET A 103 -2.02 5.08 13.06
N SER A 104 -2.96 4.98 12.13
CA SER A 104 -3.20 6.04 11.16
C SER A 104 -4.69 6.32 10.98
N VAL A 105 -5.02 7.57 10.68
CA VAL A 105 -6.38 8.00 10.37
C VAL A 105 -6.45 8.36 8.91
N LYS A 106 -7.40 7.75 8.18
CA LYS A 106 -7.69 8.09 6.80
C LYS A 106 -9.02 8.82 6.74
N HIS A 107 -9.00 10.01 6.14
CA HIS A 107 -10.16 10.92 6.14
C HIS A 107 -11.13 10.61 5.00
N ALA A 108 -12.43 10.78 5.30
CA ALA A 108 -13.49 10.60 4.33
C ALA A 108 -13.33 11.52 3.12
N ARG A 109 -13.74 11.00 1.94
CA ARG A 109 -13.85 11.76 0.69
C ARG A 109 -12.56 12.31 0.11
N LYS A 110 -11.41 11.99 0.71
CA LYS A 110 -10.11 12.33 0.16
C LYS A 110 -9.61 11.18 -0.71
N ARG A 111 -9.05 11.51 -1.86
CA ARG A 111 -8.40 10.52 -2.70
C ARG A 111 -7.00 10.25 -2.15
N TYR A 112 -6.72 8.99 -1.91
CA TYR A 112 -5.39 8.52 -1.56
C TYR A 112 -4.86 7.76 -2.78
N PHE A 113 -3.88 8.34 -3.45
CA PHE A 113 -3.27 7.74 -4.63
C PHE A 113 -1.77 7.77 -4.45
N LYS A 114 -1.16 6.60 -4.37
CA LYS A 114 0.27 6.47 -4.18
C LYS A 114 0.83 5.25 -4.89
N ILE A 115 2.14 5.32 -5.15
CA ILE A 115 2.93 4.22 -5.67
C ILE A 115 4.00 3.92 -4.64
N GLU A 116 4.13 2.63 -4.29
CA GLU A 116 5.09 2.17 -3.29
C GLU A 116 5.99 1.11 -3.92
N VAL A 117 7.29 1.18 -3.66
CA VAL A 117 8.24 0.13 -4.06
C VAL A 117 8.82 -0.46 -2.79
N PHE A 118 8.61 -1.75 -2.60
CA PHE A 118 9.09 -2.47 -1.42
C PHE A 118 10.31 -3.31 -1.77
N PHE A 119 11.31 -3.23 -0.88
CA PHE A 119 12.52 -4.04 -0.96
C PHE A 119 12.63 -4.88 0.30
N GLU A 120 12.79 -6.18 0.13
CA GLU A 120 13.05 -7.08 1.25
C GLU A 120 14.52 -7.00 1.64
N PRO A 121 14.87 -7.19 2.93
CA PRO A 121 16.25 -7.07 3.41
C PRO A 121 17.33 -7.81 2.62
N PRO A 122 17.10 -9.06 2.13
CA PRO A 122 18.14 -9.77 1.37
C PRO A 122 18.62 -9.04 0.12
N ILE A 123 17.74 -8.36 -0.61
CA ILE A 123 18.13 -7.64 -1.82
C ILE A 123 18.92 -6.38 -1.50
N LEU A 124 18.58 -5.71 -0.40
CA LEU A 124 19.31 -4.53 0.05
C LEU A 124 20.72 -4.90 0.50
N ASN A 125 20.88 -6.00 1.21
CA ASN A 125 22.19 -6.48 1.62
C ASN A 125 23.08 -6.76 0.41
N THR A 126 22.51 -7.41 -0.61
CA THR A 126 23.23 -7.67 -1.86
C THR A 126 23.62 -6.38 -2.56
N TYR A 127 22.73 -5.41 -2.64
CA TYR A 127 23.02 -4.11 -3.26
C TYR A 127 24.12 -3.36 -2.53
N PHE A 128 24.03 -3.26 -1.21
CA PHE A 128 25.05 -2.54 -0.42
C PHE A 128 26.41 -3.23 -0.48
N GLN A 129 26.46 -4.54 -0.50
CA GLN A 129 27.72 -5.26 -0.68
C GLN A 129 28.36 -4.98 -2.04
N ALA A 130 27.56 -4.79 -3.08
CA ALA A 130 28.06 -4.49 -4.42
C ALA A 130 28.58 -3.05 -4.55
N VAL A 131 28.05 -2.12 -3.76
CA VAL A 131 28.37 -0.68 -3.83
C VAL A 131 29.47 -0.29 -2.84
N LEU A 132 29.52 -0.95 -1.71
CA LEU A 132 30.51 -0.68 -0.67
C LEU A 132 31.76 -1.53 -0.83
#